data_1cdc32482e55406d0768b0b8575b40de
#
_entry.id   1cdc32482e55406d0768b0b8575b40de
#
_cell.length_a   1.000
_cell.length_b   1.000
_cell.length_c   1.000
_cell.angle_alpha   90.00
_cell.angle_beta   90.00
_cell.angle_gamma   90.00
#
_symmetry.space_group_name_H-M   'P 1'
#
loop_
_entity.id
_entity.type
_entity.pdbx_description
1 polymer ?
#
loop_
_entity_poly.entity_id
_entity_poly.type
_entity_poly.pdbx_seq_one_letter_code
_entity_poly.pdbx_strand_id
1 'polypeptide(L)'
;MICRKDVPGFIINRLFIPMVHEACYLQDRTGASLEEIDSAVKFKLGFPMGIFELADFTGMDVIHKATVEMHLRDKKVINPHKTIEKMFDEKKLGQKSGEGYYKYSDDKYERVELSEELAQKCNPIQLVANVLNNAAWLITNGASDIEEIEMAARLGLGLRKPLFETAKEIGIQNIVDELNNLAQIHGEFYKPDPLLESMV
;
A
#
# COMPACT_ATOMS: atom_id res chain seq x y z
N MET A 1 15.63 6.89 12.18
CA MET A 1 14.49 7.20 11.30
C MET A 1 13.83 8.47 11.81
N ILE A 2 13.86 9.52 11.01
CA ILE A 2 13.41 10.87 11.42
C ILE A 2 12.36 11.37 10.41
N CYS A 3 11.17 11.68 10.91
CA CYS A 3 10.20 12.49 10.17
C CYS A 3 10.37 13.95 10.62
N ARG A 4 10.81 14.83 9.71
CA ARG A 4 11.21 16.22 10.03
C ARG A 4 10.02 17.16 10.18
N LYS A 5 8.82 16.73 9.77
CA LYS A 5 7.57 17.49 9.87
C LYS A 5 6.46 16.61 10.38
N ASP A 6 5.54 17.19 11.13
CA ASP A 6 4.29 16.53 11.49
C ASP A 6 3.37 16.46 10.26
N VAL A 7 3.39 15.33 9.59
CA VAL A 7 2.55 15.03 8.42
C VAL A 7 1.62 13.86 8.70
N PRO A 8 0.44 13.80 8.05
CA PRO A 8 -0.48 12.67 8.21
C PRO A 8 0.19 11.34 7.92
N GLY A 9 0.16 10.42 8.90
CA GLY A 9 0.74 9.08 8.78
C GLY A 9 2.26 9.00 8.96
N PHE A 10 2.94 10.11 9.18
CA PHE A 10 4.40 10.16 9.20
C PHE A 10 5.00 9.47 7.96
N ILE A 11 5.92 8.52 8.12
CA ILE A 11 6.50 7.78 6.99
C ILE A 11 5.74 6.48 6.77
N ILE A 12 5.70 5.58 7.76
CA ILE A 12 5.20 4.21 7.59
C ILE A 12 3.72 4.17 7.23
N ASN A 13 2.87 4.83 8.01
CA ASN A 13 1.42 4.80 7.73
C ASN A 13 1.10 5.51 6.40
N ARG A 14 1.89 6.51 6.01
CA ARG A 14 1.71 7.19 4.71
C ARG A 14 2.06 6.28 3.52
N LEU A 15 2.95 5.31 3.68
CA LEU A 15 3.22 4.29 2.66
C LEU A 15 2.20 3.15 2.71
N PHE A 16 1.92 2.65 3.92
CA PHE A 16 1.15 1.42 4.12
C PHE A 16 -0.37 1.61 3.98
N ILE A 17 -0.95 2.59 4.70
CA ILE A 17 -2.42 2.72 4.74
C ILE A 17 -3.01 3.00 3.35
N PRO A 18 -2.48 3.96 2.55
CA PRO A 18 -2.95 4.16 1.17
C PRO A 18 -2.79 2.91 0.29
N MET A 19 -1.72 2.12 0.48
CA MET A 19 -1.50 0.88 -0.26
C MET A 19 -2.58 -0.17 0.04
N VAL A 20 -3.07 -0.28 1.28
CA VAL A 20 -4.18 -1.18 1.63
C VAL A 20 -5.45 -0.78 0.88
N HIS A 21 -5.78 0.51 0.85
CA HIS A 21 -6.94 1.01 0.09
C HIS A 21 -6.78 0.77 -1.41
N GLU A 22 -5.57 1.01 -1.94
CA GLU A 22 -5.28 0.78 -3.36
C GLU A 22 -5.38 -0.70 -3.75
N ALA A 23 -5.02 -1.62 -2.84
CA ALA A 23 -5.22 -3.05 -3.06
C ALA A 23 -6.70 -3.42 -3.20
N CYS A 24 -7.59 -2.78 -2.42
CA CYS A 24 -9.04 -2.95 -2.60
C CYS A 24 -9.52 -2.39 -3.95
N TYR A 25 -9.02 -1.23 -4.37
CA TYR A 25 -9.34 -0.67 -5.69
C TYR A 25 -8.79 -1.54 -6.83
N LEU A 26 -7.58 -2.08 -6.68
CA LEU A 26 -7.01 -3.02 -7.67
C LEU A 26 -7.89 -4.26 -7.82
N GLN A 27 -8.38 -4.82 -6.70
CA GLN A 27 -9.32 -5.93 -6.72
C GLN A 27 -10.61 -5.57 -7.46
N ASP A 28 -11.23 -4.42 -7.15
CA ASP A 28 -12.46 -3.96 -7.80
C ASP A 28 -12.27 -3.74 -9.32
N ARG A 29 -11.11 -3.22 -9.74
CA ARG A 29 -10.80 -2.92 -11.15
C ARG A 29 -10.49 -4.16 -11.98
N THR A 30 -9.81 -5.14 -11.39
CA THR A 30 -9.25 -6.28 -12.13
C THR A 30 -10.00 -7.60 -11.88
N GLY A 31 -10.74 -7.69 -10.78
CA GLY A 31 -11.33 -8.96 -10.33
C GLY A 31 -10.31 -9.95 -9.77
N ALA A 32 -9.06 -9.54 -9.55
CA ALA A 32 -8.04 -10.41 -8.96
C ALA A 32 -8.44 -10.86 -7.56
N SER A 33 -8.11 -12.11 -7.21
CA SER A 33 -8.37 -12.62 -5.87
C SER A 33 -7.41 -12.00 -4.83
N LEU A 34 -7.76 -12.13 -3.55
CA LEU A 34 -6.90 -11.68 -2.45
C LEU A 34 -5.52 -12.33 -2.54
N GLU A 35 -5.48 -13.64 -2.80
CA GLU A 35 -4.25 -14.42 -2.88
C GLU A 35 -3.40 -14.05 -4.11
N GLU A 36 -4.01 -13.67 -5.22
CA GLU A 36 -3.28 -13.19 -6.40
C GLU A 36 -2.60 -11.86 -6.14
N ILE A 37 -3.31 -10.91 -5.49
CA ILE A 37 -2.75 -9.61 -5.09
C ILE A 37 -1.67 -9.80 -4.03
N ASP A 38 -1.93 -10.57 -2.99
CA ASP A 38 -0.96 -10.84 -1.92
C ASP A 38 0.28 -11.57 -2.43
N SER A 39 0.10 -12.54 -3.35
CA SER A 39 1.21 -13.19 -4.00
C SER A 39 2.06 -12.21 -4.81
N ALA A 40 1.43 -11.30 -5.57
CA ALA A 40 2.16 -10.29 -6.33
C ALA A 40 2.94 -9.34 -5.41
N VAL A 41 2.36 -8.90 -4.30
CA VAL A 41 3.03 -8.06 -3.30
C VAL A 41 4.22 -8.78 -2.69
N LYS A 42 4.06 -10.04 -2.30
CA LYS A 42 5.12 -10.84 -1.68
C LYS A 42 6.26 -11.17 -2.64
N PHE A 43 5.95 -11.70 -3.82
CA PHE A 43 6.95 -12.28 -4.72
C PHE A 43 7.50 -11.29 -5.75
N LYS A 44 6.71 -10.29 -6.18
CA LYS A 44 7.19 -9.28 -7.15
C LYS A 44 7.71 -8.01 -6.48
N LEU A 45 7.11 -7.59 -5.34
CA LEU A 45 7.51 -6.35 -4.66
C LEU A 45 8.45 -6.58 -3.47
N GLY A 46 8.70 -7.84 -3.07
CA GLY A 46 9.65 -8.18 -2.02
C GLY A 46 9.18 -7.92 -0.60
N PHE A 47 7.87 -7.80 -0.37
CA PHE A 47 7.30 -7.76 0.98
C PHE A 47 7.43 -9.13 1.66
N PRO A 48 7.51 -9.19 2.99
CA PRO A 48 7.59 -10.46 3.72
C PRO A 48 6.28 -11.27 3.65
N MET A 49 5.16 -10.58 3.44
CA MET A 49 3.80 -11.12 3.33
C MET A 49 2.98 -10.28 2.36
N GLY A 50 1.78 -10.73 2.01
CA GLY A 50 0.85 -9.98 1.20
C GLY A 50 0.31 -8.73 1.89
N ILE A 51 -0.32 -7.83 1.13
CA ILE A 51 -0.86 -6.57 1.67
C ILE A 51 -2.09 -6.81 2.53
N PHE A 52 -2.96 -7.75 2.15
CA PHE A 52 -4.13 -8.14 2.92
C PHE A 52 -3.75 -8.96 4.16
N GLU A 53 -2.70 -9.81 4.07
CA GLU A 53 -2.11 -10.47 5.23
C GLU A 53 -1.57 -9.43 6.23
N LEU A 54 -0.83 -8.43 5.75
CA LEU A 54 -0.26 -7.38 6.59
C LEU A 54 -1.36 -6.50 7.21
N ALA A 55 -2.45 -6.26 6.48
CA ALA A 55 -3.62 -5.55 6.99
C ALA A 55 -4.30 -6.32 8.13
N ASP A 56 -4.50 -7.62 7.97
CA ASP A 56 -5.09 -8.49 9.00
C ASP A 56 -4.18 -8.65 10.22
N PHE A 57 -2.86 -8.70 10.02
CA PHE A 57 -1.87 -8.72 11.10
C PHE A 57 -1.87 -7.41 11.89
N THR A 58 -1.94 -6.26 11.20
CA THR A 58 -1.97 -4.93 11.81
C THR A 58 -3.28 -4.71 12.57
N GLY A 59 -4.37 -5.16 11.98
CA GLY A 59 -5.73 -5.05 12.49
C GLY A 59 -6.50 -3.90 11.86
N MET A 60 -7.72 -4.22 11.42
CA MET A 60 -8.60 -3.32 10.69
C MET A 60 -9.04 -2.10 11.50
N ASP A 61 -9.07 -2.21 12.83
CA ASP A 61 -9.33 -1.06 13.72
C ASP A 61 -8.18 -0.03 13.71
N VAL A 62 -6.94 -0.50 13.57
CA VAL A 62 -5.77 0.39 13.44
C VAL A 62 -5.81 1.08 12.08
N ILE A 63 -6.04 0.30 11.01
CA ILE A 63 -6.11 0.82 9.63
C ILE A 63 -7.25 1.83 9.50
N HIS A 64 -8.46 1.50 10.00
CA HIS A 64 -9.62 2.40 9.95
C HIS A 64 -9.35 3.71 10.69
N LYS A 65 -8.84 3.65 11.93
CA LYS A 65 -8.52 4.86 12.72
C LYS A 65 -7.45 5.72 12.04
N ALA A 66 -6.38 5.08 11.53
CA ALA A 66 -5.35 5.78 10.78
C ALA A 66 -5.90 6.42 9.50
N THR A 67 -6.79 5.73 8.77
CA THR A 67 -7.46 6.25 7.58
C THR A 67 -8.23 7.52 7.91
N VAL A 68 -9.09 7.48 8.95
CA VAL A 68 -9.91 8.64 9.36
C VAL A 68 -9.01 9.82 9.75
N GLU A 69 -8.03 9.60 10.60
CA GLU A 69 -7.10 10.64 11.07
C GLU A 69 -6.30 11.27 9.91
N MET A 70 -5.74 10.43 9.05
CA MET A 70 -4.94 10.90 7.92
C MET A 70 -5.80 11.65 6.90
N HIS A 71 -6.99 11.15 6.57
CA HIS A 71 -7.91 11.79 5.62
C HIS A 71 -8.49 13.10 6.15
N LEU A 72 -8.75 13.22 7.46
CA LEU A 72 -9.18 14.47 8.08
C LEU A 72 -8.11 15.57 8.00
N ARG A 73 -6.83 15.20 8.14
CA ARG A 73 -5.70 16.13 8.10
C ARG A 73 -5.29 16.51 6.67
N ASP A 74 -5.38 15.56 5.73
CA ASP A 74 -5.08 15.77 4.31
C ASP A 74 -5.90 14.81 3.44
N LYS A 75 -6.90 15.34 2.75
CA LYS A 75 -7.76 14.54 1.85
C LYS A 75 -7.03 13.95 0.64
N LYS A 76 -5.81 14.41 0.35
CA LYS A 76 -5.00 13.92 -0.76
C LYS A 76 -4.09 12.74 -0.39
N VAL A 77 -4.01 12.37 0.89
CA VAL A 77 -3.13 11.29 1.34
C VAL A 77 -3.73 9.91 1.15
N ILE A 78 -5.03 9.80 1.26
CA ILE A 78 -5.78 8.53 1.13
C ILE A 78 -7.03 8.78 0.29
N ASN A 79 -7.32 7.85 -0.62
CA ASN A 79 -8.64 7.68 -1.21
C ASN A 79 -9.32 6.52 -0.45
N PRO A 80 -10.25 6.82 0.51
CA PRO A 80 -10.80 5.78 1.38
C PRO A 80 -11.68 4.79 0.59
N HIS A 81 -11.38 3.50 0.72
CA HIS A 81 -12.20 2.44 0.15
C HIS A 81 -13.24 1.93 1.17
N LYS A 82 -14.49 1.75 0.75
CA LYS A 82 -15.63 1.33 1.60
C LYS A 82 -15.41 0.02 2.36
N THR A 83 -14.59 -0.89 1.84
CA THR A 83 -14.30 -2.19 2.46
C THR A 83 -13.69 -2.03 3.85
N ILE A 84 -12.82 -1.05 4.06
CA ILE A 84 -12.15 -0.83 5.35
C ILE A 84 -13.15 -0.45 6.44
N GLU A 85 -14.06 0.49 6.14
CA GLU A 85 -15.13 0.91 7.06
C GLU A 85 -16.09 -0.26 7.35
N LYS A 86 -16.54 -0.96 6.29
CA LYS A 86 -17.41 -2.12 6.42
C LYS A 86 -16.81 -3.21 7.31
N MET A 87 -15.56 -3.59 7.10
CA MET A 87 -14.89 -4.62 7.92
C MET A 87 -14.76 -4.18 9.37
N PHE A 88 -14.45 -2.89 9.60
CA PHE A 88 -14.40 -2.34 10.96
C PHE A 88 -15.76 -2.43 11.67
N ASP A 89 -16.85 -2.06 11.01
CA ASP A 89 -18.21 -2.11 11.55
C ASP A 89 -18.66 -3.56 11.82
N GLU A 90 -18.31 -4.49 10.92
CA GLU A 90 -18.62 -5.93 11.06
C GLU A 90 -17.70 -6.62 12.08
N LYS A 91 -16.76 -5.92 12.71
CA LYS A 91 -15.75 -6.46 13.65
C LYS A 91 -14.83 -7.53 13.05
N LYS A 92 -14.66 -7.53 11.75
CA LYS A 92 -13.66 -8.33 11.04
C LYS A 92 -12.31 -7.65 11.14
N LEU A 93 -11.68 -7.77 12.32
CA LEU A 93 -10.50 -6.99 12.67
C LEU A 93 -9.19 -7.68 12.30
N GLY A 94 -9.25 -8.76 11.51
CA GLY A 94 -8.09 -9.54 11.12
C GLY A 94 -7.78 -10.66 12.10
N GLN A 95 -6.51 -11.04 12.22
CA GLN A 95 -6.05 -12.17 13.00
C GLN A 95 -6.55 -12.16 14.44
N LYS A 96 -6.56 -11.01 15.10
CA LYS A 96 -7.00 -10.87 16.51
C LYS A 96 -8.49 -11.15 16.74
N SER A 97 -9.33 -11.11 15.71
CA SER A 97 -10.77 -11.43 15.80
C SER A 97 -11.11 -12.77 15.14
N GLY A 98 -10.12 -13.48 14.59
CA GLY A 98 -10.33 -14.74 13.87
C GLY A 98 -10.83 -14.56 12.43
N GLU A 99 -11.17 -13.35 12.00
CA GLU A 99 -11.60 -13.02 10.64
C GLU A 99 -11.21 -11.60 10.26
N GLY A 100 -10.71 -11.44 9.04
CA GLY A 100 -10.41 -10.19 8.37
C GLY A 100 -10.65 -10.37 6.88
N TYR A 101 -9.64 -10.05 6.06
CA TYR A 101 -9.61 -10.47 4.65
C TYR A 101 -9.54 -11.99 4.53
N TYR A 102 -8.84 -12.62 5.47
CA TYR A 102 -8.76 -14.07 5.61
C TYR A 102 -9.44 -14.55 6.88
N LYS A 103 -9.67 -15.86 6.95
CA LYS A 103 -10.09 -16.54 8.18
C LYS A 103 -8.89 -17.16 8.86
N TYR A 104 -8.96 -17.26 10.17
CA TYR A 104 -7.88 -17.75 11.02
C TYR A 104 -8.41 -18.81 11.99
N SER A 105 -7.80 -19.99 11.97
CA SER A 105 -8.00 -21.04 12.97
C SER A 105 -6.67 -21.36 13.61
N ASP A 106 -6.57 -21.33 14.94
CA ASP A 106 -5.35 -21.61 15.68
C ASP A 106 -4.13 -20.83 15.13
N ASP A 107 -4.32 -19.53 14.86
CA ASP A 107 -3.33 -18.61 14.28
C ASP A 107 -2.86 -18.98 12.86
N LYS A 108 -3.57 -19.86 12.17
CA LYS A 108 -3.28 -20.25 10.79
C LYS A 108 -4.27 -19.62 9.81
N TYR A 109 -3.76 -19.24 8.64
CA TYR A 109 -4.59 -18.78 7.53
C TYR A 109 -5.41 -19.91 6.93
N GLU A 110 -6.71 -19.69 6.78
CA GLU A 110 -7.59 -20.54 5.98
C GLU A 110 -7.69 -19.97 4.55
N ARG A 111 -6.68 -20.21 3.75
CA ARG A 111 -6.59 -19.75 2.36
C ARG A 111 -5.71 -20.65 1.50
N VAL A 112 -5.74 -20.41 0.19
CA VAL A 112 -4.76 -20.98 -0.75
C VAL A 112 -3.37 -20.42 -0.42
N GLU A 113 -2.35 -21.28 -0.48
CA GLU A 113 -0.97 -20.86 -0.23
C GLU A 113 -0.51 -19.85 -1.29
N LEU A 114 0.13 -18.76 -0.84
CA LEU A 114 0.69 -17.75 -1.74
C LEU A 114 1.86 -18.33 -2.53
N SER A 115 1.86 -18.10 -3.84
CA SER A 115 2.85 -18.68 -4.75
C SER A 115 3.28 -17.72 -5.86
N GLU A 116 4.44 -17.99 -6.47
CA GLU A 116 4.90 -17.26 -7.65
C GLU A 116 3.95 -17.42 -8.84
N GLU A 117 3.26 -18.57 -8.94
CA GLU A 117 2.27 -18.81 -9.99
C GLU A 117 1.06 -17.87 -9.85
N LEU A 118 0.52 -17.74 -8.63
CA LEU A 118 -0.55 -16.77 -8.35
C LEU A 118 -0.08 -15.34 -8.60
N ALA A 119 1.16 -15.00 -8.23
CA ALA A 119 1.73 -13.69 -8.46
C ALA A 119 1.74 -13.30 -9.95
N GLN A 120 1.90 -14.25 -10.89
CA GLN A 120 1.88 -13.95 -12.32
C GLN A 120 0.51 -13.47 -12.83
N LYS A 121 -0.56 -13.77 -12.11
CA LYS A 121 -1.93 -13.38 -12.48
C LYS A 121 -2.29 -11.94 -12.13
N CYS A 122 -1.48 -11.27 -11.30
CA CYS A 122 -1.72 -9.89 -10.88
C CYS A 122 -0.52 -9.00 -11.23
N ASN A 123 -0.80 -7.83 -11.84
CA ASN A 123 0.18 -6.76 -12.01
C ASN A 123 0.06 -5.76 -10.85
N PRO A 124 1.05 -5.68 -9.94
CA PRO A 124 0.97 -4.81 -8.77
C PRO A 124 1.42 -3.36 -9.04
N ILE A 125 1.56 -2.93 -10.31
CA ILE A 125 2.10 -1.60 -10.66
C ILE A 125 1.34 -0.46 -9.97
N GLN A 126 0.01 -0.56 -9.84
CA GLN A 126 -0.81 0.46 -9.18
C GLN A 126 -0.45 0.62 -7.70
N LEU A 127 -0.14 -0.49 -7.01
CA LEU A 127 0.27 -0.48 -5.61
C LEU A 127 1.63 0.20 -5.45
N VAL A 128 2.59 -0.14 -6.30
CA VAL A 128 3.92 0.48 -6.30
C VAL A 128 3.83 1.96 -6.63
N ALA A 129 3.05 2.31 -7.65
CA ALA A 129 2.85 3.68 -8.07
C ALA A 129 2.27 4.55 -6.94
N ASN A 130 1.27 4.04 -6.23
CA ASN A 130 0.68 4.73 -5.08
C ASN A 130 1.69 4.92 -3.94
N VAL A 131 2.43 3.87 -3.57
CA VAL A 131 3.45 3.93 -2.50
C VAL A 131 4.56 4.91 -2.87
N LEU A 132 5.06 4.86 -4.11
CA LEU A 132 6.11 5.77 -4.58
C LEU A 132 5.65 7.22 -4.67
N ASN A 133 4.40 7.45 -5.08
CA ASN A 133 3.84 8.80 -5.10
C ASN A 133 3.79 9.41 -3.69
N ASN A 134 3.41 8.62 -2.69
CA ASN A 134 3.45 9.04 -1.29
C ASN A 134 4.88 9.24 -0.77
N ALA A 135 5.83 8.38 -1.17
CA ALA A 135 7.25 8.54 -0.84
C ALA A 135 7.83 9.81 -1.45
N ALA A 136 7.56 10.07 -2.72
CA ALA A 136 7.98 11.29 -3.43
C ALA A 136 7.39 12.53 -2.75
N TRP A 137 6.11 12.50 -2.39
CA TRP A 137 5.47 13.59 -1.66
C TRP A 137 6.17 13.90 -0.33
N LEU A 138 6.58 12.88 0.43
CA LEU A 138 7.33 13.07 1.69
C LEU A 138 8.64 13.85 1.47
N ILE A 139 9.32 13.56 0.36
CA ILE A 139 10.59 14.23 -0.01
C ILE A 139 10.33 15.66 -0.47
N THR A 140 9.42 15.84 -1.42
CA THR A 140 9.05 17.15 -1.98
C THR A 140 8.59 18.13 -0.91
N ASN A 141 7.87 17.63 0.10
CA ASN A 141 7.40 18.44 1.23
C ASN A 141 8.44 18.57 2.37
N GLY A 142 9.63 18.03 2.22
CA GLY A 142 10.71 18.12 3.22
C GLY A 142 10.37 17.41 4.54
N ALA A 143 9.51 16.40 4.51
CA ALA A 143 9.16 15.61 5.67
C ALA A 143 10.17 14.47 5.92
N SER A 144 10.83 13.98 4.86
CA SER A 144 11.83 12.93 4.92
C SER A 144 12.77 13.00 3.71
N ASP A 145 13.72 12.09 3.62
CA ASP A 145 14.55 11.84 2.44
C ASP A 145 14.53 10.36 2.03
N ILE A 146 15.18 10.03 0.92
CA ILE A 146 15.21 8.67 0.37
C ILE A 146 15.77 7.68 1.40
N GLU A 147 16.86 8.00 2.05
CA GLU A 147 17.52 7.08 3.01
C GLU A 147 16.63 6.75 4.19
N GLU A 148 15.96 7.76 4.75
CA GLU A 148 15.02 7.59 5.87
C GLU A 148 13.76 6.82 5.45
N ILE A 149 13.26 7.04 4.23
CA ILE A 149 12.11 6.32 3.69
C ILE A 149 12.46 4.84 3.47
N GLU A 150 13.62 4.56 2.87
CA GLU A 150 14.09 3.18 2.67
C GLU A 150 14.33 2.45 3.99
N MET A 151 14.93 3.13 4.97
CA MET A 151 15.09 2.59 6.31
C MET A 151 13.73 2.29 6.96
N ALA A 152 12.76 3.21 6.84
CA ALA A 152 11.42 3.04 7.34
C ALA A 152 10.71 1.85 6.67
N ALA A 153 10.76 1.76 5.35
CA ALA A 153 10.16 0.66 4.58
C ALA A 153 10.77 -0.69 4.98
N ARG A 154 12.10 -0.76 5.12
CA ARG A 154 12.79 -1.98 5.54
C ARG A 154 12.43 -2.38 6.97
N LEU A 155 12.45 -1.46 7.92
CA LEU A 155 12.25 -1.77 9.35
C LEU A 155 10.77 -1.89 9.73
N GLY A 156 9.91 -1.06 9.11
CA GLY A 156 8.49 -0.97 9.45
C GLY A 156 7.60 -1.87 8.61
N LEU A 157 7.92 -2.07 7.32
CA LEU A 157 7.14 -2.92 6.40
C LEU A 157 7.88 -4.22 6.06
N GLY A 158 9.11 -4.39 6.51
CA GLY A 158 9.90 -5.59 6.27
C GLY A 158 10.34 -5.76 4.81
N LEU A 159 10.39 -4.68 4.02
CA LEU A 159 10.82 -4.76 2.62
C LEU A 159 12.24 -5.34 2.53
N ARG A 160 12.37 -6.37 1.71
CA ARG A 160 13.67 -7.02 1.47
C ARG A 160 14.50 -6.27 0.44
N LYS A 161 13.85 -5.51 -0.44
CA LYS A 161 14.44 -4.74 -1.51
C LYS A 161 14.08 -3.26 -1.32
N PRO A 162 15.04 -2.34 -1.59
CA PRO A 162 14.76 -0.91 -1.54
C PRO A 162 13.60 -0.52 -2.47
N LEU A 163 12.73 0.35 -1.99
CA LEU A 163 11.54 0.78 -2.71
C LEU A 163 11.88 1.46 -4.04
N PHE A 164 12.85 2.38 -4.02
CA PHE A 164 13.29 3.10 -5.22
C PHE A 164 14.11 2.23 -6.19
N GLU A 165 14.77 1.17 -5.71
CA GLU A 165 15.39 0.18 -6.58
C GLU A 165 14.33 -0.64 -7.32
N THR A 166 13.30 -1.11 -6.61
CA THR A 166 12.13 -1.78 -7.20
C THR A 166 11.46 -0.89 -8.26
N ALA A 167 11.35 0.42 -7.98
CA ALA A 167 10.82 1.39 -8.93
C ALA A 167 11.64 1.48 -10.22
N LYS A 168 12.98 1.51 -10.10
CA LYS A 168 13.88 1.56 -11.25
C LYS A 168 13.78 0.30 -12.12
N GLU A 169 13.61 -0.87 -11.50
CA GLU A 169 13.43 -2.13 -12.25
C GLU A 169 12.11 -2.20 -13.01
N ILE A 170 11.02 -1.69 -12.40
CA ILE A 170 9.73 -1.57 -13.07
C ILE A 170 9.79 -0.52 -14.19
N GLY A 171 10.66 0.48 -14.01
CA GLY A 171 10.79 1.66 -14.86
C GLY A 171 9.96 2.83 -14.32
N ILE A 172 10.64 3.92 -13.96
CA ILE A 172 9.97 5.13 -13.41
C ILE A 172 8.92 5.66 -14.39
N GLN A 173 9.23 5.65 -15.71
CA GLN A 173 8.27 6.07 -16.74
C GLN A 173 6.97 5.26 -16.67
N ASN A 174 7.05 3.93 -16.54
CA ASN A 174 5.86 3.07 -16.45
C ASN A 174 5.00 3.42 -15.21
N ILE A 175 5.64 3.79 -14.11
CA ILE A 175 4.99 4.21 -12.87
C ILE A 175 4.29 5.55 -13.04
N VAL A 176 4.95 6.52 -13.67
CA VAL A 176 4.37 7.84 -13.97
C VAL A 176 3.22 7.71 -14.96
N ASP A 177 3.36 6.88 -15.99
CA ASP A 177 2.29 6.61 -16.96
C ASP A 177 1.07 5.97 -16.29
N GLU A 178 1.28 5.02 -15.39
CA GLU A 178 0.19 4.40 -14.62
C GLU A 178 -0.52 5.43 -13.73
N LEU A 179 0.22 6.28 -13.01
CA LEU A 179 -0.38 7.35 -12.20
C LEU A 179 -1.18 8.32 -13.05
N ASN A 180 -0.66 8.73 -14.22
CA ASN A 180 -1.38 9.60 -15.15
C ASN A 180 -2.66 8.96 -15.68
N ASN A 181 -2.59 7.67 -16.02
CA ASN A 181 -3.77 6.90 -16.47
C ASN A 181 -4.83 6.84 -15.35
N LEU A 182 -4.42 6.50 -14.14
CA LEU A 182 -5.31 6.50 -12.96
C LEU A 182 -5.88 7.89 -12.68
N ALA A 183 -5.10 8.96 -12.84
CA ALA A 183 -5.55 10.32 -12.64
C ALA A 183 -6.61 10.73 -13.67
N GLN A 184 -6.46 10.33 -14.93
CA GLN A 184 -7.45 10.59 -15.99
C GLN A 184 -8.79 9.88 -15.71
N ILE A 185 -8.76 8.66 -15.19
CA ILE A 185 -9.95 7.83 -14.98
C ILE A 185 -10.60 8.10 -13.61
N HIS A 186 -9.77 8.25 -12.56
CA HIS A 186 -10.20 8.26 -11.17
C HIS A 186 -9.94 9.59 -10.43
N GLY A 187 -9.42 10.61 -11.14
CA GLY A 187 -9.27 11.96 -10.63
C GLY A 187 -7.89 12.29 -10.05
N GLU A 188 -7.74 13.55 -9.66
CA GLU A 188 -6.44 14.17 -9.30
C GLU A 188 -5.73 13.56 -8.09
N PHE A 189 -6.39 12.68 -7.34
CA PHE A 189 -5.75 11.95 -6.25
C PHE A 189 -4.50 11.18 -6.72
N TYR A 190 -4.55 10.67 -7.96
CA TYR A 190 -3.46 9.86 -8.54
C TYR A 190 -2.42 10.69 -9.29
N LYS A 191 -2.55 12.03 -9.32
CA LYS A 191 -1.58 12.87 -10.04
C LYS A 191 -0.16 12.62 -9.52
N PRO A 192 0.82 12.37 -10.41
CA PRO A 192 2.20 12.14 -10.02
C PRO A 192 2.77 13.32 -9.24
N ASP A 193 3.56 13.04 -8.21
CA ASP A 193 4.38 14.06 -7.57
C ASP A 193 5.47 14.54 -8.55
N PRO A 194 5.77 15.86 -8.62
CA PRO A 194 6.78 16.41 -9.53
C PRO A 194 8.16 15.76 -9.41
N LEU A 195 8.50 15.22 -8.24
CA LEU A 195 9.76 14.49 -8.06
C LEU A 195 9.81 13.24 -8.94
N LEU A 196 8.73 12.45 -8.98
CA LEU A 196 8.67 11.26 -9.85
C LEU A 196 8.79 11.63 -11.33
N GLU A 197 8.12 12.70 -11.76
CA GLU A 197 8.21 13.19 -13.13
C GLU A 197 9.65 13.63 -13.49
N SER A 198 10.40 14.17 -12.53
CA SER A 198 11.79 14.58 -12.72
C SER A 198 12.80 13.43 -12.75
N MET A 199 12.38 12.23 -12.35
CA MET A 199 13.22 11.02 -12.33
C MET A 199 13.14 10.18 -13.61
N VAL A 200 12.28 10.59 -14.56
CA VAL A 200 12.08 9.95 -15.87
C VAL A 200 13.19 10.24 -16.88
#